data_287db21d40ec52e15e0d5d22a517f718
#
_entry.id   287db21d40ec52e15e0d5d22a517f718
#
_cell.length_a   1.000
_cell.length_b   1.000
_cell.length_c   1.000
_cell.angle_alpha   90.00
_cell.angle_beta   90.00
_cell.angle_gamma   90.00
#
_symmetry.space_group_name_H-M   'P 1'
#
loop_
_entity.id
_entity.type
_entity.pdbx_description
1 polymer ?
#
loop_
_entity_poly.entity_id
_entity_poly.type
_entity_poly.pdbx_seq_one_letter_code
_entity_poly.pdbx_strand_id
1 'polypeptide(L)'
;MKLRYRYRIYPTDQQKGLVSRLFGCCRVVFNDALAYCQEQYRAGNKKPSSNELSKRLTELKKTEEKEWLTEVSAIPLQQSLRDLEQAYSNFFKSCKGQRKGKKVKPPKFKKRKSKQSAKFTDNGFKLYPNSDYIYLAKIGDIKVIWSRELPAIPSSVTLIKDSADRYFVSFVVEFNPQQLPNNGQSVGIDLGITDFATLSNGEKVKSPKPLKKQLKHLRRLQQNLSRKQKGSKRREVARKKLAKLHAKISDTRSDFLHKLSTRIIRENQTIVLEDLNVSGMVKNRKLSRAISDLGWRSFRTMLEAKSVMYGRDFRVIDRWTPTSQTCSCCGFKGGKKELNVREWICLNCGTFHDRDINAAVNILVAGGLSETLNGRGEKVSLSAKKAHLCEASTHPAFQQLSPEFVEG
;
A
#
# COMPACT_ATOMS: atom_id res chain seq x y z
N MET A 1 16.17 -3.48 -8.47
CA MET A 1 14.92 -3.92 -7.79
C MET A 1 13.75 -3.98 -8.77
N LYS A 2 12.69 -4.81 -8.51
CA LYS A 2 11.53 -4.90 -9.41
C LYS A 2 10.41 -4.01 -8.93
N LEU A 3 9.95 -3.08 -9.77
CA LEU A 3 8.86 -2.16 -9.50
C LEU A 3 7.65 -2.43 -10.39
N ARG A 4 6.47 -2.05 -9.91
CA ARG A 4 5.22 -2.13 -10.67
C ARG A 4 4.69 -0.75 -11.00
N TYR A 5 4.55 -0.48 -12.29
CA TYR A 5 3.95 0.73 -12.83
C TYR A 5 2.58 0.41 -13.39
N ARG A 6 1.55 1.12 -12.95
CA ARG A 6 0.17 0.87 -13.34
C ARG A 6 -0.41 2.09 -14.04
N TYR A 7 -0.97 1.85 -15.24
CA TYR A 7 -1.57 2.87 -16.09
C TYR A 7 -3.01 2.53 -16.43
N ARG A 8 -3.82 3.56 -16.65
CA ARG A 8 -5.18 3.44 -17.11
C ARG A 8 -5.20 3.14 -18.60
N ILE A 9 -6.09 2.22 -19.03
CA ILE A 9 -6.32 1.93 -20.44
C ILE A 9 -7.81 2.04 -20.79
N TYR A 10 -8.09 2.29 -22.05
CA TYR A 10 -9.43 2.50 -22.58
C TYR A 10 -9.68 1.58 -23.79
N PRO A 11 -9.99 0.30 -23.55
CA PRO A 11 -10.34 -0.63 -24.61
C PRO A 11 -11.68 -0.24 -25.25
N THR A 12 -11.81 -0.41 -26.58
CA THR A 12 -13.06 -0.31 -27.31
C THR A 12 -14.05 -1.39 -26.86
N ASP A 13 -15.31 -1.32 -27.25
CA ASP A 13 -16.29 -2.33 -26.84
C ASP A 13 -15.97 -3.71 -27.42
N GLN A 14 -15.46 -3.77 -28.66
CA GLN A 14 -14.94 -5.00 -29.27
C GLN A 14 -13.78 -5.57 -28.44
N GLN A 15 -12.81 -4.75 -28.09
CA GLN A 15 -11.67 -5.16 -27.25
C GLN A 15 -12.12 -5.59 -25.85
N LYS A 16 -13.13 -4.95 -25.24
CA LYS A 16 -13.72 -5.40 -23.96
C LYS A 16 -14.28 -6.81 -24.07
N GLY A 17 -14.87 -7.18 -25.22
CA GLY A 17 -15.32 -8.53 -25.53
C GLY A 17 -14.16 -9.52 -25.52
N LEU A 18 -13.09 -9.24 -26.28
CA LEU A 18 -11.87 -10.06 -26.33
C LEU A 18 -11.19 -10.21 -24.98
N VAL A 19 -11.05 -9.12 -24.21
CA VAL A 19 -10.50 -9.12 -22.86
C VAL A 19 -11.35 -9.97 -21.90
N SER A 20 -12.67 -9.93 -22.03
CA SER A 20 -13.58 -10.72 -21.19
C SER A 20 -13.44 -12.21 -21.48
N ARG A 21 -13.30 -12.60 -22.77
CA ARG A 21 -12.98 -13.97 -23.18
C ARG A 21 -11.65 -14.41 -22.61
N LEU A 22 -10.60 -13.62 -22.78
CA LEU A 22 -9.27 -13.91 -22.23
C LEU A 22 -9.29 -14.18 -20.70
N PHE A 23 -9.98 -13.34 -19.93
CA PHE A 23 -10.12 -13.57 -18.49
C PHE A 23 -10.91 -14.85 -18.18
N GLY A 24 -11.90 -15.19 -19.02
CA GLY A 24 -12.63 -16.45 -18.95
C GLY A 24 -11.72 -17.64 -19.14
N CYS A 25 -10.96 -17.63 -20.23
CA CYS A 25 -9.98 -18.68 -20.58
C CYS A 25 -8.92 -18.87 -19.46
N CYS A 26 -8.30 -17.77 -19.00
CA CYS A 26 -7.33 -17.83 -17.91
C CYS A 26 -7.91 -18.43 -16.61
N ARG A 27 -9.19 -18.16 -16.32
CA ARG A 27 -9.87 -18.73 -15.17
C ARG A 27 -10.13 -20.22 -15.34
N VAL A 28 -10.59 -20.63 -16.52
CA VAL A 28 -10.86 -22.05 -16.82
C VAL A 28 -9.58 -22.85 -16.74
N VAL A 29 -8.51 -22.41 -17.39
CA VAL A 29 -7.19 -23.09 -17.35
C VAL A 29 -6.66 -23.20 -15.94
N PHE A 30 -6.74 -22.14 -15.13
CA PHE A 30 -6.33 -22.20 -13.72
C PHE A 30 -7.16 -23.20 -12.92
N ASN A 31 -8.48 -23.22 -13.11
CA ASN A 31 -9.40 -24.05 -12.36
C ASN A 31 -9.30 -25.52 -12.78
N ASP A 32 -9.15 -25.82 -14.06
CA ASP A 32 -8.95 -27.16 -14.58
C ASP A 32 -7.64 -27.76 -14.03
N ALA A 33 -6.54 -27.00 -14.11
CA ALA A 33 -5.26 -27.44 -13.56
C ALA A 33 -5.33 -27.63 -12.03
N LEU A 34 -6.07 -26.78 -11.31
CA LEU A 34 -6.27 -26.95 -9.87
C LEU A 34 -7.09 -28.19 -9.55
N ALA A 35 -8.17 -28.46 -10.30
CA ALA A 35 -8.99 -29.66 -10.15
C ALA A 35 -8.15 -30.91 -10.36
N TYR A 36 -7.37 -30.94 -11.43
CA TYR A 36 -6.47 -32.06 -11.74
C TYR A 36 -5.41 -32.27 -10.62
N CYS A 37 -4.80 -31.21 -10.10
CA CYS A 37 -3.89 -31.34 -8.97
C CYS A 37 -4.57 -31.90 -7.71
N GLN A 38 -5.84 -31.54 -7.46
CA GLN A 38 -6.60 -32.05 -6.32
C GLN A 38 -7.01 -33.52 -6.51
N GLU A 39 -7.33 -33.93 -7.73
CA GLU A 39 -7.65 -35.28 -8.11
C GLU A 39 -6.44 -36.20 -7.95
N GLN A 40 -5.27 -35.80 -8.46
CA GLN A 40 -4.02 -36.55 -8.28
C GLN A 40 -3.66 -36.71 -6.78
N TYR A 41 -3.85 -35.65 -6.00
CA TYR A 41 -3.62 -35.73 -4.56
C TYR A 41 -4.57 -36.73 -3.85
N ARG A 42 -5.86 -36.77 -4.24
CA ARG A 42 -6.84 -37.74 -3.69
C ARG A 42 -6.50 -39.15 -4.10
N ALA A 43 -5.93 -39.36 -5.28
CA ALA A 43 -5.44 -40.64 -5.76
C ALA A 43 -4.10 -41.09 -5.13
N GLY A 44 -3.56 -40.30 -4.17
CA GLY A 44 -2.28 -40.60 -3.53
C GLY A 44 -1.04 -40.26 -4.37
N ASN A 45 -1.23 -39.65 -5.53
CA ASN A 45 -0.16 -39.28 -6.45
C ASN A 45 0.54 -37.98 -6.05
N LYS A 46 1.77 -37.80 -6.55
CA LYS A 46 2.49 -36.53 -6.41
C LYS A 46 1.78 -35.41 -7.20
N LYS A 47 1.94 -34.17 -6.72
CA LYS A 47 1.44 -33.00 -7.45
C LYS A 47 2.04 -32.96 -8.87
N PRO A 48 1.20 -32.81 -9.94
CA PRO A 48 1.68 -32.71 -11.30
C PRO A 48 2.70 -31.56 -11.47
N SER A 49 3.68 -31.80 -12.30
CA SER A 49 4.70 -30.82 -12.67
C SER A 49 4.14 -29.71 -13.59
N SER A 50 4.86 -28.60 -13.70
CA SER A 50 4.52 -27.54 -14.65
C SER A 50 4.44 -28.02 -16.10
N ASN A 51 5.32 -28.95 -16.47
CA ASN A 51 5.36 -29.51 -17.82
C ASN A 51 4.14 -30.40 -18.11
N GLU A 52 3.74 -31.24 -17.16
CA GLU A 52 2.53 -32.07 -17.27
C GLU A 52 1.27 -31.20 -17.40
N LEU A 53 1.14 -30.14 -16.59
CA LEU A 53 0.03 -29.21 -16.69
C LEU A 53 0.03 -28.45 -18.03
N SER A 54 1.21 -28.15 -18.59
CA SER A 54 1.33 -27.51 -19.90
C SER A 54 0.96 -28.47 -21.03
N LYS A 55 1.39 -29.74 -20.98
CA LYS A 55 0.97 -30.79 -21.94
C LYS A 55 -0.54 -30.97 -21.90
N ARG A 56 -1.10 -31.12 -20.69
CA ARG A 56 -2.55 -31.20 -20.49
C ARG A 56 -3.30 -30.02 -21.12
N LEU A 57 -2.81 -28.77 -20.96
CA LEU A 57 -3.41 -27.60 -21.60
C LEU A 57 -3.38 -27.73 -23.13
N THR A 58 -2.31 -28.28 -23.69
CA THR A 58 -2.20 -28.49 -25.16
C THR A 58 -3.20 -29.53 -25.65
N GLU A 59 -3.40 -30.60 -24.91
CA GLU A 59 -4.41 -31.62 -25.21
C GLU A 59 -5.84 -31.06 -25.09
N LEU A 60 -6.13 -30.35 -24.01
CA LEU A 60 -7.42 -29.72 -23.80
C LEU A 60 -7.84 -28.78 -24.95
N LYS A 61 -6.89 -28.08 -25.56
CA LYS A 61 -7.16 -27.20 -26.73
C LYS A 61 -7.55 -27.96 -27.99
N LYS A 62 -7.26 -29.27 -28.06
CA LYS A 62 -7.61 -30.12 -29.19
C LYS A 62 -9.00 -30.77 -29.05
N THR A 63 -9.59 -30.70 -27.84
CA THR A 63 -10.93 -31.24 -27.59
C THR A 63 -11.99 -30.25 -28.08
N GLU A 64 -13.04 -30.76 -28.71
CA GLU A 64 -14.18 -29.95 -29.19
C GLU A 64 -14.77 -29.06 -28.08
N GLU A 65 -14.86 -29.57 -26.86
CA GLU A 65 -15.40 -28.82 -25.74
C GLU A 65 -14.59 -27.59 -25.34
N LYS A 66 -13.27 -27.53 -25.63
CA LYS A 66 -12.35 -26.49 -25.19
C LYS A 66 -11.50 -25.87 -26.31
N GLU A 67 -11.81 -26.13 -27.56
CA GLU A 67 -11.15 -25.55 -28.74
C GLU A 67 -11.14 -24.02 -28.68
N TRP A 68 -12.18 -23.41 -28.13
CA TRP A 68 -12.28 -21.95 -27.92
C TRP A 68 -11.14 -21.35 -27.10
N LEU A 69 -10.34 -22.17 -26.37
CA LEU A 69 -9.10 -21.68 -25.73
C LEU A 69 -8.05 -21.23 -26.74
N THR A 70 -8.16 -21.62 -28.03
CA THR A 70 -7.25 -21.21 -29.11
C THR A 70 -7.55 -19.79 -29.60
N GLU A 71 -8.75 -19.27 -29.35
CA GLU A 71 -9.16 -17.91 -29.76
C GLU A 71 -8.34 -16.83 -29.05
N VAL A 72 -7.79 -17.12 -27.89
CA VAL A 72 -7.00 -16.18 -27.09
C VAL A 72 -5.51 -16.48 -27.15
N SER A 73 -4.68 -15.52 -26.75
CA SER A 73 -3.24 -15.71 -26.68
C SER A 73 -2.87 -16.84 -25.72
N ALA A 74 -1.96 -17.73 -26.12
CA ALA A 74 -1.47 -18.84 -25.32
C ALA A 74 -0.64 -18.36 -24.11
N ILE A 75 0.03 -17.22 -24.23
CA ILE A 75 0.91 -16.68 -23.17
C ILE A 75 0.18 -16.47 -21.83
N PRO A 76 -0.97 -15.76 -21.76
CA PRO A 76 -1.71 -15.61 -20.53
C PRO A 76 -2.26 -16.93 -19.95
N LEU A 77 -2.54 -17.93 -20.82
CA LEU A 77 -3.00 -19.24 -20.38
C LEU A 77 -1.86 -19.98 -19.64
N GLN A 78 -0.66 -19.99 -20.23
CA GLN A 78 0.52 -20.57 -19.57
C GLN A 78 0.90 -19.79 -18.30
N GLN A 79 0.78 -18.46 -18.30
CA GLN A 79 1.00 -17.68 -17.08
C GLN A 79 -0.02 -18.03 -15.98
N SER A 80 -1.24 -18.45 -16.32
CA SER A 80 -2.22 -18.94 -15.35
C SER A 80 -1.79 -20.24 -14.68
N LEU A 81 -1.11 -21.15 -15.40
CA LEU A 81 -0.50 -22.36 -14.82
C LEU A 81 0.67 -22.01 -13.89
N ARG A 82 1.55 -21.07 -14.30
CA ARG A 82 2.64 -20.56 -13.45
C ARG A 82 2.12 -19.87 -12.18
N ASP A 83 1.00 -19.14 -12.27
CA ASP A 83 0.33 -18.55 -11.11
C ASP A 83 -0.14 -19.62 -10.11
N LEU A 84 -0.67 -20.75 -10.61
CA LEU A 84 -1.08 -21.89 -9.78
C LEU A 84 0.13 -22.55 -9.10
N GLU A 85 1.20 -22.77 -9.84
CA GLU A 85 2.44 -23.32 -9.31
C GLU A 85 3.03 -22.43 -8.20
N GLN A 86 3.08 -21.12 -8.44
CA GLN A 86 3.53 -20.17 -7.43
C GLN A 86 2.63 -20.16 -6.18
N ALA A 87 1.31 -20.35 -6.37
CA ALA A 87 0.38 -20.45 -5.25
C ALA A 87 0.63 -21.70 -4.40
N TYR A 88 0.89 -22.87 -5.03
CA TYR A 88 1.30 -24.08 -4.32
C TYR A 88 2.67 -23.96 -3.66
N SER A 89 3.67 -23.38 -4.34
CA SER A 89 4.99 -23.12 -3.74
C SER A 89 4.86 -22.26 -2.49
N ASN A 90 4.06 -21.18 -2.53
CA ASN A 90 3.81 -20.34 -1.37
C ASN A 90 3.10 -21.08 -0.23
N PHE A 91 2.17 -21.97 -0.56
CA PHE A 91 1.48 -22.82 0.41
C PHE A 91 2.45 -23.80 1.09
N PHE A 92 3.22 -24.56 0.33
CA PHE A 92 4.19 -25.53 0.89
C PHE A 92 5.29 -24.84 1.70
N LYS A 93 5.84 -23.73 1.24
CA LYS A 93 6.80 -22.92 2.02
C LYS A 93 6.19 -22.43 3.34
N SER A 94 4.90 -22.09 3.33
CA SER A 94 4.18 -21.68 4.54
C SER A 94 3.96 -22.85 5.50
N CYS A 95 3.69 -24.05 5.00
CA CYS A 95 3.58 -25.28 5.81
C CYS A 95 4.93 -25.64 6.47
N LYS A 96 6.03 -25.48 5.73
CA LYS A 96 7.41 -25.73 6.21
C LYS A 96 8.00 -24.62 7.09
N GLY A 97 7.24 -23.57 7.42
CA GLY A 97 7.76 -22.43 8.20
C GLY A 97 8.76 -21.53 7.47
N GLN A 98 9.07 -21.81 6.20
CA GLN A 98 10.05 -21.08 5.37
C GLN A 98 9.57 -19.71 4.88
N ARG A 99 8.41 -19.26 5.33
CA ARG A 99 7.81 -18.00 4.89
C ARG A 99 7.43 -17.12 6.07
N LYS A 100 7.92 -15.89 6.08
CA LYS A 100 7.52 -14.85 7.05
C LYS A 100 6.08 -14.38 6.77
N GLY A 101 5.33 -14.11 7.83
CA GLY A 101 3.97 -13.54 7.77
C GLY A 101 2.85 -14.55 8.01
N LYS A 102 1.62 -14.22 7.60
CA LYS A 102 0.44 -15.08 7.85
C LYS A 102 0.53 -16.40 7.09
N LYS A 103 0.02 -17.48 7.71
CA LYS A 103 -0.11 -18.80 7.06
C LYS A 103 -0.89 -18.69 5.75
N VAL A 104 -0.31 -19.23 4.69
CA VAL A 104 -0.94 -19.30 3.36
C VAL A 104 -1.74 -20.58 3.27
N LYS A 105 -3.01 -20.46 2.88
CA LYS A 105 -3.90 -21.60 2.64
C LYS A 105 -3.68 -22.17 1.25
N PRO A 106 -4.10 -23.44 0.98
CA PRO A 106 -4.00 -24.02 -0.36
C PRO A 106 -4.77 -23.19 -1.39
N PRO A 107 -4.39 -23.28 -2.68
CA PRO A 107 -5.08 -22.59 -3.76
C PRO A 107 -6.58 -22.90 -3.80
N LYS A 108 -7.39 -21.91 -4.22
CA LYS A 108 -8.84 -22.04 -4.36
C LYS A 108 -9.27 -21.73 -5.79
N PHE A 109 -10.37 -22.30 -6.23
CA PHE A 109 -10.96 -22.00 -7.52
C PHE A 109 -11.24 -20.52 -7.71
N LYS A 110 -10.80 -19.99 -8.87
CA LYS A 110 -11.08 -18.60 -9.27
C LYS A 110 -12.56 -18.47 -9.67
N LYS A 111 -13.27 -17.50 -9.09
CA LYS A 111 -14.67 -17.22 -9.39
C LYS A 111 -14.79 -16.10 -10.44
N ARG A 112 -15.87 -16.09 -11.23
CA ARG A 112 -16.15 -15.04 -12.21
C ARG A 112 -16.19 -13.64 -11.61
N LYS A 113 -16.61 -13.52 -10.35
CA LYS A 113 -16.66 -12.26 -9.58
C LYS A 113 -15.35 -11.88 -8.90
N SER A 114 -14.33 -12.73 -8.96
CA SER A 114 -12.99 -12.41 -8.44
C SER A 114 -12.30 -11.37 -9.30
N LYS A 115 -11.18 -10.82 -8.81
CA LYS A 115 -10.32 -9.90 -9.59
C LYS A 115 -9.92 -10.58 -10.90
N GLN A 116 -10.21 -9.91 -12.02
CA GLN A 116 -9.88 -10.39 -13.36
C GLN A 116 -8.50 -9.84 -13.75
N SER A 117 -7.58 -10.73 -14.10
CA SER A 117 -6.25 -10.35 -14.59
C SER A 117 -5.69 -11.41 -15.52
N ALA A 118 -4.91 -10.96 -16.51
CA ALA A 118 -4.17 -11.80 -17.44
C ALA A 118 -2.76 -11.23 -17.60
N LYS A 119 -1.73 -12.07 -17.48
CA LYS A 119 -0.34 -11.65 -17.56
C LYS A 119 0.23 -12.04 -18.92
N PHE A 120 0.89 -11.08 -19.57
CA PHE A 120 1.66 -11.26 -20.79
C PHE A 120 3.15 -11.11 -20.46
N THR A 121 3.99 -11.89 -21.10
CA THR A 121 5.45 -11.79 -21.08
C THR A 121 5.92 -11.53 -22.50
N ASP A 122 7.14 -11.15 -22.66
CA ASP A 122 7.86 -10.74 -23.89
C ASP A 122 7.01 -10.74 -25.19
N ASN A 123 6.95 -11.80 -25.94
CA ASN A 123 6.25 -11.86 -27.23
C ASN A 123 4.71 -11.65 -27.16
N GLY A 124 4.17 -11.41 -25.97
CA GLY A 124 2.72 -11.18 -25.76
C GLY A 124 2.28 -9.73 -25.81
N PHE A 125 3.20 -8.78 -25.81
CA PHE A 125 2.90 -7.36 -25.88
C PHE A 125 4.00 -6.58 -26.59
N LYS A 126 3.65 -5.40 -27.12
CA LYS A 126 4.60 -4.45 -27.69
C LYS A 126 4.30 -3.05 -27.18
N LEU A 127 5.36 -2.30 -26.88
CA LEU A 127 5.32 -0.87 -26.62
C LEU A 127 5.86 -0.14 -27.83
N TYR A 128 5.17 0.90 -28.25
CA TYR A 128 5.62 1.75 -29.34
C TYR A 128 6.23 3.02 -28.76
N PRO A 129 7.41 3.43 -29.18
CA PRO A 129 8.01 4.70 -28.77
C PRO A 129 7.03 5.87 -29.05
N ASN A 130 6.89 6.76 -28.11
CA ASN A 130 6.07 7.99 -28.22
C ASN A 130 4.59 7.76 -28.60
N SER A 131 4.06 6.57 -28.34
CA SER A 131 2.67 6.22 -28.66
C SER A 131 1.81 6.11 -27.41
N ASP A 132 0.57 6.56 -27.50
CA ASP A 132 -0.47 6.35 -26.50
C ASP A 132 -1.08 4.95 -26.54
N TYR A 133 -0.48 4.00 -27.25
CA TYR A 133 -1.01 2.66 -27.44
C TYR A 133 -0.06 1.58 -26.94
N ILE A 134 -0.65 0.48 -26.48
CA ILE A 134 0.03 -0.78 -26.20
C ILE A 134 -0.61 -1.89 -27.03
N TYR A 135 0.20 -2.66 -27.72
CA TYR A 135 -0.27 -3.87 -28.38
C TYR A 135 -0.32 -5.03 -27.37
N LEU A 136 -1.42 -5.77 -27.38
CA LEU A 136 -1.58 -7.04 -26.65
C LEU A 136 -2.01 -8.14 -27.63
N ALA A 137 -1.30 -9.26 -27.62
CA ALA A 137 -1.52 -10.38 -28.54
C ALA A 137 -2.97 -10.88 -28.51
N LYS A 138 -3.61 -11.01 -29.70
CA LYS A 138 -5.02 -11.38 -29.91
C LYS A 138 -6.05 -10.35 -29.39
N ILE A 139 -5.62 -9.15 -28.98
CA ILE A 139 -6.52 -8.05 -28.56
C ILE A 139 -6.28 -6.82 -29.44
N GLY A 140 -5.03 -6.60 -29.91
CA GLY A 140 -4.64 -5.44 -30.70
C GLY A 140 -4.19 -4.26 -29.83
N ASP A 141 -4.16 -3.09 -30.46
CA ASP A 141 -3.67 -1.86 -29.85
C ASP A 141 -4.72 -1.22 -28.96
N ILE A 142 -4.38 -0.98 -27.70
CA ILE A 142 -5.25 -0.39 -26.69
C ILE A 142 -4.68 0.96 -26.25
N LYS A 143 -5.52 2.00 -26.19
CA LYS A 143 -5.13 3.31 -25.71
C LYS A 143 -4.76 3.29 -24.23
N VAL A 144 -3.57 3.83 -23.92
CA VAL A 144 -3.01 3.96 -22.56
C VAL A 144 -2.90 5.44 -22.20
N ILE A 145 -3.16 5.79 -20.96
CA ILE A 145 -2.83 7.12 -20.42
C ILE A 145 -1.53 7.00 -19.63
N TRP A 146 -0.46 7.49 -20.22
CA TRP A 146 0.86 7.54 -19.61
C TRP A 146 0.93 8.69 -18.59
N SER A 147 0.60 8.40 -17.34
CA SER A 147 0.66 9.39 -16.25
C SER A 147 2.10 9.70 -15.80
N ARG A 148 3.07 8.93 -16.26
CA ARG A 148 4.52 9.05 -16.03
C ARG A 148 5.27 8.15 -16.99
N GLU A 149 6.54 8.39 -17.18
CA GLU A 149 7.40 7.53 -17.99
C GLU A 149 7.72 6.20 -17.30
N LEU A 150 7.99 5.18 -18.09
CA LEU A 150 8.56 3.92 -17.61
C LEU A 150 10.08 4.07 -17.51
N PRO A 151 10.68 3.76 -16.36
CA PRO A 151 12.12 3.95 -16.17
C PRO A 151 12.99 2.92 -16.93
N ALA A 152 12.39 1.84 -17.41
CA ALA A 152 13.05 0.79 -18.17
C ALA A 152 12.06 -0.03 -18.98
N ILE A 153 12.55 -0.83 -19.91
CA ILE A 153 11.74 -1.78 -20.69
C ILE A 153 11.11 -2.81 -19.74
N PRO A 154 9.79 -2.99 -19.77
CA PRO A 154 9.12 -3.90 -18.84
C PRO A 154 9.33 -5.37 -19.27
N SER A 155 9.59 -6.24 -18.30
CA SER A 155 9.70 -7.69 -18.50
C SER A 155 8.34 -8.40 -18.62
N SER A 156 7.27 -7.76 -18.22
CA SER A 156 5.91 -8.29 -18.33
C SER A 156 4.85 -7.22 -18.10
N VAL A 157 3.68 -7.44 -18.68
CA VAL A 157 2.49 -6.63 -18.45
C VAL A 157 1.34 -7.49 -17.93
N THR A 158 0.62 -6.97 -16.96
CA THR A 158 -0.60 -7.60 -16.46
C THR A 158 -1.80 -6.72 -16.81
N LEU A 159 -2.68 -7.22 -17.65
CA LEU A 159 -3.99 -6.61 -17.93
C LEU A 159 -4.92 -6.87 -16.74
N ILE A 160 -5.58 -5.84 -16.24
CA ILE A 160 -6.41 -5.90 -15.03
C ILE A 160 -7.75 -5.22 -15.29
N LYS A 161 -8.83 -5.88 -14.89
CA LYS A 161 -10.16 -5.26 -14.77
C LYS A 161 -10.55 -5.21 -13.29
N ASP A 162 -10.88 -4.01 -12.81
CA ASP A 162 -11.34 -3.84 -11.44
C ASP A 162 -12.87 -4.01 -11.30
N SER A 163 -13.36 -3.96 -10.06
CA SER A 163 -14.79 -4.10 -9.74
C SER A 163 -15.64 -2.92 -10.21
N ALA A 164 -15.02 -1.79 -10.54
CA ALA A 164 -15.67 -0.59 -11.08
C ALA A 164 -15.70 -0.56 -12.62
N ASP A 165 -15.40 -1.69 -13.28
CA ASP A 165 -15.27 -1.84 -14.73
C ASP A 165 -14.18 -0.96 -15.35
N ARG A 166 -13.15 -0.61 -14.57
CA ARG A 166 -11.99 0.12 -15.07
C ARG A 166 -10.91 -0.86 -15.50
N TYR A 167 -10.23 -0.54 -16.59
CA TYR A 167 -9.15 -1.37 -17.13
C TYR A 167 -7.80 -0.71 -16.90
N PHE A 168 -6.81 -1.52 -16.59
CA PHE A 168 -5.46 -1.08 -16.32
C PHE A 168 -4.45 -2.06 -16.90
N VAL A 169 -3.30 -1.56 -17.25
CA VAL A 169 -2.08 -2.35 -17.46
C VAL A 169 -1.11 -2.09 -16.31
N SER A 170 -0.48 -3.15 -15.85
CA SER A 170 0.53 -3.08 -14.79
C SER A 170 1.82 -3.71 -15.28
N PHE A 171 2.80 -2.88 -15.54
CA PHE A 171 4.15 -3.28 -15.98
C PHE A 171 5.01 -3.67 -14.80
N VAL A 172 5.87 -4.64 -15.01
CA VAL A 172 6.99 -4.96 -14.12
C VAL A 172 8.27 -4.50 -14.81
N VAL A 173 8.96 -3.58 -14.19
CA VAL A 173 10.25 -3.05 -14.68
C VAL A 173 11.35 -3.34 -13.67
N GLU A 174 12.55 -3.56 -14.15
CA GLU A 174 13.74 -3.55 -13.33
C GLU A 174 14.22 -2.10 -13.21
N PHE A 175 14.40 -1.68 -11.99
CA PHE A 175 14.79 -0.31 -11.64
C PHE A 175 16.05 -0.36 -10.79
N ASN A 176 17.04 0.40 -11.19
CA ASN A 176 18.22 0.63 -10.37
C ASN A 176 17.91 1.77 -9.40
N PRO A 177 18.05 1.55 -8.07
CA PRO A 177 17.82 2.59 -7.08
C PRO A 177 18.65 3.85 -7.43
N GLN A 178 17.96 4.99 -7.48
CA GLN A 178 18.62 6.29 -7.62
C GLN A 178 18.83 6.86 -6.23
N GLN A 179 20.07 6.95 -5.81
CA GLN A 179 20.37 7.62 -4.55
C GLN A 179 20.19 9.13 -4.71
N LEU A 180 19.32 9.71 -3.91
CA LEU A 180 19.23 11.15 -3.79
C LEU A 180 20.42 11.67 -2.96
N PRO A 181 20.91 12.90 -3.23
CA PRO A 181 21.94 13.52 -2.42
C PRO A 181 21.59 13.50 -0.93
N ASN A 182 22.61 13.29 -0.09
CA ASN A 182 22.42 13.37 1.36
C ASN A 182 22.19 14.83 1.74
N ASN A 183 21.09 15.10 2.46
CA ASN A 183 20.73 16.44 2.93
C ASN A 183 20.87 16.58 4.45
N GLY A 184 21.32 15.54 5.15
CA GLY A 184 21.51 15.54 6.60
C GLY A 184 20.24 15.64 7.44
N GLN A 185 19.06 15.87 6.82
CA GLN A 185 17.81 16.08 7.52
C GLN A 185 17.25 14.76 8.05
N SER A 186 16.65 14.82 9.22
CA SER A 186 16.03 13.66 9.87
C SER A 186 14.66 14.02 10.42
N VAL A 187 13.72 13.09 10.34
CA VAL A 187 12.35 13.32 10.81
C VAL A 187 11.79 12.12 11.58
N GLY A 188 11.23 12.39 12.76
CA GLY A 188 10.36 11.48 13.49
C GLY A 188 8.91 11.74 13.14
N ILE A 189 8.11 10.68 13.04
CA ILE A 189 6.70 10.77 12.61
C ILE A 189 5.82 10.07 13.62
N ASP A 190 4.96 10.83 14.29
CA ASP A 190 3.83 10.31 15.07
C ASP A 190 2.57 10.22 14.21
N LEU A 191 1.87 9.07 14.24
CA LEU A 191 0.67 8.81 13.44
C LEU A 191 -0.59 8.91 14.28
N GLY A 192 -1.42 9.92 14.00
CA GLY A 192 -2.64 10.22 14.72
C GLY A 192 -3.94 10.07 13.93
N ILE A 193 -5.09 10.03 14.65
CA ILE A 193 -6.43 9.99 14.05
C ILE A 193 -6.91 11.40 13.71
N THR A 194 -6.59 12.40 14.50
CA THR A 194 -6.95 13.81 14.30
C THR A 194 -6.13 14.38 13.17
N ASP A 195 -4.85 14.46 13.36
CA ASP A 195 -3.86 14.71 12.35
C ASP A 195 -3.31 13.36 11.87
N PHE A 196 -3.11 13.21 10.56
CA PHE A 196 -2.65 11.95 9.99
C PHE A 196 -1.23 11.61 10.43
N ALA A 197 -0.39 12.62 10.47
CA ALA A 197 0.99 12.54 10.93
C ALA A 197 1.40 13.90 11.52
N THR A 198 2.11 13.85 12.64
CA THR A 198 2.83 14.98 13.22
C THR A 198 4.32 14.71 13.06
N LEU A 199 5.04 15.66 12.49
CA LEU A 199 6.47 15.56 12.24
C LEU A 199 7.27 16.20 13.38
N SER A 200 8.49 15.74 13.63
CA SER A 200 9.35 16.29 14.67
C SER A 200 9.76 17.75 14.45
N ASN A 201 9.61 18.26 13.22
CA ASN A 201 9.77 19.69 12.91
C ASN A 201 8.55 20.55 13.25
N GLY A 202 7.51 20.00 13.88
CA GLY A 202 6.28 20.70 14.27
C GLY A 202 5.16 20.66 13.23
N GLU A 203 5.42 20.18 12.01
CA GLU A 203 4.38 20.14 10.99
C GLU A 203 3.30 19.10 11.31
N LYS A 204 2.03 19.49 11.21
CA LYS A 204 0.85 18.63 11.36
C LYS A 204 0.15 18.41 10.03
N VAL A 205 0.16 17.18 9.54
CA VAL A 205 -0.41 16.78 8.26
C VAL A 205 -1.83 16.23 8.44
N LYS A 206 -2.83 16.88 7.85
CA LYS A 206 -4.23 16.43 7.92
C LYS A 206 -4.57 15.40 6.85
N SER A 207 -5.35 14.35 7.23
CA SER A 207 -5.88 13.39 6.27
C SER A 207 -7.07 13.94 5.50
N PRO A 208 -7.22 13.62 4.21
CA PRO A 208 -8.40 13.95 3.42
C PRO A 208 -9.68 13.24 3.90
N LYS A 209 -9.57 12.17 4.71
CA LYS A 209 -10.66 11.35 5.28
C LYS A 209 -11.74 11.00 4.23
N PRO A 210 -11.37 10.37 3.09
CA PRO A 210 -12.26 10.21 1.94
C PRO A 210 -13.47 9.33 2.22
N LEU A 211 -13.33 8.31 3.06
CA LEU A 211 -14.45 7.46 3.47
C LEU A 211 -15.44 8.25 4.34
N LYS A 212 -14.94 9.03 5.32
CA LYS A 212 -15.79 9.86 6.20
C LYS A 212 -16.63 10.83 5.35
N LYS A 213 -16.01 11.52 4.39
CA LYS A 213 -16.71 12.47 3.48
C LYS A 213 -17.79 11.80 2.62
N GLN A 214 -17.59 10.56 2.21
CA GLN A 214 -18.51 9.84 1.33
C GLN A 214 -19.48 8.90 2.07
N LEU A 215 -19.49 8.88 3.39
CA LEU A 215 -20.19 7.87 4.20
C LEU A 215 -21.71 7.86 3.96
N LYS A 216 -22.36 9.03 3.88
CA LYS A 216 -23.81 9.17 3.62
C LYS A 216 -24.17 8.61 2.23
N HIS A 217 -23.40 8.97 1.21
CA HIS A 217 -23.58 8.47 -0.15
C HIS A 217 -23.33 6.94 -0.23
N LEU A 218 -22.28 6.46 0.43
CA LEU A 218 -21.95 5.02 0.49
C LEU A 218 -23.12 4.21 1.09
N ARG A 219 -23.65 4.65 2.22
CA ARG A 219 -24.81 3.98 2.86
C ARG A 219 -26.02 3.93 1.93
N ARG A 220 -26.34 5.04 1.26
CA ARG A 220 -27.46 5.09 0.29
C ARG A 220 -27.28 4.10 -0.86
N LEU A 221 -26.07 4.00 -1.42
CA LEU A 221 -25.78 3.04 -2.49
C LEU A 221 -25.82 1.59 -2.00
N GLN A 222 -25.37 1.32 -0.78
CA GLN A 222 -25.45 -0.01 -0.17
C GLN A 222 -26.89 -0.44 0.06
N GLN A 223 -27.75 0.44 0.60
CA GLN A 223 -29.18 0.19 0.78
C GLN A 223 -29.88 -0.04 -0.56
N ASN A 224 -29.55 0.78 -1.58
CA ASN A 224 -30.11 0.57 -2.93
C ASN A 224 -29.70 -0.81 -3.49
N LEU A 225 -28.46 -1.20 -3.32
CA LEU A 225 -27.96 -2.52 -3.76
C LEU A 225 -28.65 -3.67 -3.00
N SER A 226 -28.84 -3.56 -1.69
CA SER A 226 -29.48 -4.61 -0.87
C SER A 226 -30.93 -4.89 -1.27
N ARG A 227 -31.67 -3.84 -1.65
CA ARG A 227 -33.07 -3.91 -2.08
C ARG A 227 -33.27 -4.54 -3.48
N LYS A 228 -32.19 -4.77 -4.25
CA LYS A 228 -32.31 -5.34 -5.61
C LYS A 228 -32.18 -6.86 -5.59
N GLN A 229 -33.02 -7.53 -6.36
CA GLN A 229 -33.01 -8.98 -6.53
C GLN A 229 -31.63 -9.49 -7.00
N LYS A 230 -31.13 -10.54 -6.36
CA LYS A 230 -29.87 -11.20 -6.74
C LYS A 230 -29.98 -11.74 -8.17
N GLY A 231 -28.98 -11.44 -9.00
CA GLY A 231 -28.94 -11.86 -10.42
C GLY A 231 -29.53 -10.85 -11.41
N SER A 232 -30.37 -9.88 -10.97
CA SER A 232 -31.01 -8.94 -11.89
C SER A 232 -30.03 -7.94 -12.52
N LYS A 233 -30.31 -7.49 -13.74
CA LYS A 233 -29.55 -6.42 -14.44
C LYS A 233 -29.52 -5.12 -13.60
N ARG A 234 -30.61 -4.77 -12.95
CA ARG A 234 -30.73 -3.59 -12.06
C ARG A 234 -29.76 -3.68 -10.86
N ARG A 235 -29.60 -4.89 -10.28
CA ARG A 235 -28.64 -5.12 -9.19
C ARG A 235 -27.19 -4.96 -9.68
N GLU A 236 -26.88 -5.42 -10.88
CA GLU A 236 -25.55 -5.29 -11.44
C GLU A 236 -25.19 -3.80 -11.68
N VAL A 237 -26.11 -2.99 -12.16
CA VAL A 237 -25.92 -1.53 -12.29
C VAL A 237 -25.68 -0.89 -10.93
N ALA A 238 -26.48 -1.25 -9.89
CA ALA A 238 -26.30 -0.73 -8.54
C ALA A 238 -24.94 -1.14 -7.96
N ARG A 239 -24.53 -2.39 -8.19
CA ARG A 239 -23.20 -2.91 -7.78
C ARG A 239 -22.07 -2.09 -8.41
N LYS A 240 -22.17 -1.77 -9.70
CA LYS A 240 -21.18 -0.95 -10.41
C LYS A 240 -21.08 0.48 -9.87
N LYS A 241 -22.23 1.10 -9.55
CA LYS A 241 -22.27 2.44 -8.92
C LYS A 241 -21.54 2.42 -7.56
N LEU A 242 -21.85 1.43 -6.73
CA LEU A 242 -21.19 1.24 -5.43
C LEU A 242 -19.68 1.01 -5.59
N ALA A 243 -19.27 0.16 -6.54
CA ALA A 243 -17.87 -0.13 -6.82
C ALA A 243 -17.09 1.11 -7.30
N LYS A 244 -17.72 1.96 -8.13
CA LYS A 244 -17.12 3.24 -8.56
C LYS A 244 -16.85 4.17 -7.38
N LEU A 245 -17.78 4.24 -6.40
CA LEU A 245 -17.59 5.05 -5.20
C LEU A 245 -16.44 4.52 -4.32
N HIS A 246 -16.39 3.19 -4.10
CA HIS A 246 -15.28 2.57 -3.39
C HIS A 246 -13.93 2.82 -4.09
N ALA A 247 -13.90 2.75 -5.42
CA ALA A 247 -12.71 3.05 -6.20
C ALA A 247 -12.26 4.50 -6.00
N LYS A 248 -13.19 5.47 -6.06
CA LYS A 248 -12.88 6.89 -5.80
C LYS A 248 -12.28 7.10 -4.40
N ILE A 249 -12.89 6.50 -3.36
CA ILE A 249 -12.39 6.58 -1.98
C ILE A 249 -10.97 6.01 -1.88
N SER A 250 -10.73 4.85 -2.50
CA SER A 250 -9.42 4.19 -2.50
C SER A 250 -8.37 5.00 -3.25
N ASP A 251 -8.73 5.54 -4.42
CA ASP A 251 -7.80 6.32 -5.26
C ASP A 251 -7.41 7.63 -4.56
N THR A 252 -8.36 8.37 -3.95
CA THR A 252 -8.09 9.59 -3.18
C THR A 252 -7.15 9.33 -2.00
N ARG A 253 -7.35 8.20 -1.27
CA ARG A 253 -6.45 7.81 -0.18
C ARG A 253 -5.06 7.48 -0.72
N SER A 254 -4.99 6.68 -1.77
CA SER A 254 -3.71 6.27 -2.37
C SER A 254 -2.91 7.46 -2.90
N ASP A 255 -3.56 8.42 -3.57
CA ASP A 255 -2.93 9.64 -4.07
C ASP A 255 -2.32 10.46 -2.93
N PHE A 256 -3.10 10.70 -1.86
CA PHE A 256 -2.60 11.39 -0.66
C PHE A 256 -1.37 10.69 -0.07
N LEU A 257 -1.45 9.37 0.16
CA LEU A 257 -0.35 8.60 0.75
C LEU A 257 0.90 8.61 -0.14
N HIS A 258 0.73 8.52 -1.46
CA HIS A 258 1.84 8.60 -2.40
C HIS A 258 2.51 9.96 -2.41
N LYS A 259 1.74 11.05 -2.42
CA LYS A 259 2.25 12.42 -2.39
C LYS A 259 3.02 12.69 -1.11
N LEU A 260 2.41 12.41 0.04
CA LEU A 260 3.02 12.61 1.35
C LEU A 260 4.30 11.80 1.52
N SER A 261 4.25 10.48 1.23
CA SER A 261 5.44 9.64 1.37
C SER A 261 6.57 10.01 0.40
N THR A 262 6.25 10.55 -0.81
CA THR A 262 7.28 11.04 -1.74
C THR A 262 7.91 12.32 -1.21
N ARG A 263 7.12 13.25 -0.68
CA ARG A 263 7.60 14.49 -0.09
C ARG A 263 8.57 14.20 1.07
N ILE A 264 8.13 13.41 2.06
CA ILE A 264 8.96 13.07 3.24
C ILE A 264 10.29 12.42 2.84
N ILE A 265 10.27 11.49 1.89
CA ILE A 265 11.49 10.82 1.39
C ILE A 265 12.44 11.78 0.67
N ARG A 266 11.92 12.79 -0.03
CA ARG A 266 12.76 13.79 -0.71
C ARG A 266 13.38 14.78 0.25
N GLU A 267 12.63 15.17 1.27
CA GLU A 267 13.03 16.19 2.23
C GLU A 267 13.98 15.67 3.33
N ASN A 268 14.00 14.36 3.59
CA ASN A 268 14.74 13.80 4.72
C ASN A 268 15.66 12.65 4.32
N GLN A 269 16.85 12.60 4.96
CA GLN A 269 17.81 11.50 4.85
C GLN A 269 17.38 10.33 5.72
N THR A 270 16.98 10.59 6.97
CA THR A 270 16.52 9.57 7.91
C THR A 270 15.07 9.80 8.30
N ILE A 271 14.27 8.76 8.22
CA ILE A 271 12.85 8.77 8.57
C ILE A 271 12.62 7.74 9.67
N VAL A 272 12.07 8.17 10.81
CA VAL A 272 11.75 7.29 11.92
C VAL A 272 10.24 7.22 12.15
N LEU A 273 9.72 6.01 12.32
CA LEU A 273 8.29 5.74 12.50
C LEU A 273 8.07 4.79 13.67
N GLU A 274 6.94 4.90 14.36
CA GLU A 274 6.51 3.95 15.39
C GLU A 274 5.94 2.65 14.78
N ASP A 275 6.17 1.47 15.42
CA ASP A 275 5.56 0.19 15.05
C ASP A 275 4.11 0.09 15.54
N LEU A 276 3.18 0.73 14.85
CA LEU A 276 1.77 0.64 15.21
C LEU A 276 1.16 -0.74 14.89
N ASN A 277 0.54 -1.37 15.89
CA ASN A 277 -0.26 -2.59 15.69
C ASN A 277 -1.62 -2.27 15.05
N VAL A 278 -1.60 -1.80 13.79
CA VAL A 278 -2.82 -1.45 13.04
C VAL A 278 -3.82 -2.59 13.00
N SER A 279 -3.36 -3.85 12.91
CA SER A 279 -4.24 -5.03 12.85
C SER A 279 -5.01 -5.26 14.17
N GLY A 280 -4.41 -4.96 15.30
CA GLY A 280 -5.04 -4.97 16.62
C GLY A 280 -6.01 -3.79 16.79
N MET A 281 -5.56 -2.59 16.41
CA MET A 281 -6.37 -1.37 16.52
C MET A 281 -7.68 -1.43 15.71
N VAL A 282 -7.67 -2.07 14.53
CA VAL A 282 -8.87 -2.23 13.68
C VAL A 282 -9.91 -3.17 14.31
N LYS A 283 -9.55 -3.97 15.31
CA LYS A 283 -10.52 -4.79 16.06
C LYS A 283 -11.42 -3.96 16.97
N ASN A 284 -10.97 -2.78 17.38
CA ASN A 284 -11.81 -1.84 18.14
C ASN A 284 -12.89 -1.26 17.23
N ARG A 285 -14.16 -1.65 17.46
CA ARG A 285 -15.33 -1.26 16.65
C ARG A 285 -15.53 0.25 16.57
N LYS A 286 -15.20 1.01 17.62
CA LYS A 286 -15.36 2.48 17.67
C LYS A 286 -14.36 3.17 16.74
N LEU A 287 -13.13 2.67 16.63
CA LEU A 287 -12.03 3.31 15.90
C LEU A 287 -11.75 2.66 14.52
N SER A 288 -12.18 1.43 14.29
CA SER A 288 -11.85 0.63 13.09
C SER A 288 -12.08 1.36 11.76
N ARG A 289 -13.18 2.12 11.66
CA ARG A 289 -13.52 2.89 10.46
C ARG A 289 -12.54 4.04 10.22
N ALA A 290 -12.24 4.81 11.26
CA ALA A 290 -11.29 5.92 11.17
C ALA A 290 -9.90 5.43 10.80
N ILE A 291 -9.39 4.40 11.49
CA ILE A 291 -8.08 3.80 11.24
C ILE A 291 -7.99 3.21 9.82
N SER A 292 -9.05 2.52 9.36
CA SER A 292 -9.11 1.99 8.00
C SER A 292 -9.13 3.09 6.93
N ASP A 293 -9.69 4.27 7.25
CA ASP A 293 -9.72 5.41 6.33
C ASP A 293 -8.36 6.08 6.22
N LEU A 294 -7.53 6.06 7.25
CA LEU A 294 -6.20 6.64 7.26
C LEU A 294 -5.20 5.86 6.39
N GLY A 295 -5.18 4.53 6.52
CA GLY A 295 -4.31 3.68 5.70
C GLY A 295 -2.84 3.65 6.15
N TRP A 296 -2.56 3.79 7.46
CA TRP A 296 -1.21 3.83 8.05
C TRP A 296 -0.29 2.70 7.61
N ARG A 297 -0.82 1.45 7.54
CA ARG A 297 -0.01 0.32 7.04
C ARG A 297 0.48 0.54 5.61
N SER A 298 -0.38 1.09 4.74
CA SER A 298 0.02 1.39 3.35
C SER A 298 1.05 2.51 3.31
N PHE A 299 0.90 3.52 4.17
CA PHE A 299 1.86 4.60 4.30
C PHE A 299 3.25 4.10 4.71
N ARG A 300 3.34 3.29 5.78
CA ARG A 300 4.58 2.64 6.20
C ARG A 300 5.23 1.84 5.06
N THR A 301 4.45 0.99 4.39
CA THR A 301 4.97 0.21 3.26
C THR A 301 5.47 1.08 2.09
N MET A 302 4.84 2.24 1.88
CA MET A 302 5.31 3.21 0.87
C MET A 302 6.61 3.89 1.29
N LEU A 303 6.76 4.25 2.56
CA LEU A 303 8.01 4.81 3.10
C LEU A 303 9.14 3.78 3.00
N GLU A 304 8.94 2.55 3.47
CA GLU A 304 9.91 1.45 3.37
C GLU A 304 10.38 1.23 1.91
N ALA A 305 9.43 1.12 0.98
CA ALA A 305 9.76 0.87 -0.43
C ALA A 305 10.49 2.05 -1.08
N LYS A 306 10.08 3.28 -0.77
CA LYS A 306 10.70 4.48 -1.33
C LYS A 306 12.06 4.79 -0.69
N SER A 307 12.26 4.47 0.59
CA SER A 307 13.58 4.60 1.23
C SER A 307 14.63 3.76 0.51
N VAL A 308 14.31 2.50 0.24
CA VAL A 308 15.19 1.63 -0.56
C VAL A 308 15.39 2.17 -1.98
N MET A 309 14.34 2.74 -2.59
CA MET A 309 14.38 3.26 -3.96
C MET A 309 15.26 4.50 -4.11
N TYR A 310 15.29 5.34 -3.07
CA TYR A 310 15.99 6.64 -3.11
C TYR A 310 17.22 6.74 -2.19
N GLY A 311 17.66 5.62 -1.60
CA GLY A 311 18.85 5.59 -0.72
C GLY A 311 18.65 6.35 0.58
N ARG A 312 17.45 6.26 1.17
CA ARG A 312 17.13 6.88 2.47
C ARG A 312 17.14 5.84 3.60
N ASP A 313 17.47 6.27 4.80
CA ASP A 313 17.42 5.44 5.99
C ASP A 313 16.00 5.47 6.59
N PHE A 314 15.40 4.29 6.74
CA PHE A 314 14.07 4.14 7.32
C PHE A 314 14.14 3.25 8.55
N ARG A 315 13.83 3.82 9.71
CA ARG A 315 13.86 3.13 10.98
C ARG A 315 12.46 3.02 11.58
N VAL A 316 12.25 1.98 12.35
CA VAL A 316 10.99 1.74 13.06
C VAL A 316 11.34 1.46 14.52
N ILE A 317 10.83 2.30 15.40
CA ILE A 317 11.00 2.11 16.85
C ILE A 317 9.99 1.10 17.38
N ASP A 318 10.30 0.52 18.53
CA ASP A 318 9.40 -0.39 19.23
C ASP A 318 8.14 0.33 19.70
N ARG A 319 7.00 -0.37 19.60
CA ARG A 319 5.68 0.12 20.00
C ARG A 319 5.52 0.41 21.49
N TRP A 320 6.40 -0.11 22.32
CA TRP A 320 6.38 0.05 23.76
C TRP A 320 7.18 1.27 24.22
N THR A 321 7.90 1.93 23.33
CA THR A 321 8.63 3.17 23.64
C THR A 321 7.65 4.25 24.08
N PRO A 322 7.80 4.82 25.31
CA PRO A 322 6.82 5.74 25.87
C PRO A 322 6.95 7.17 25.31
N THR A 323 6.84 7.32 24.00
CA THR A 323 7.11 8.56 23.25
C THR A 323 6.25 9.75 23.71
N SER A 324 4.96 9.53 24.01
CA SER A 324 4.04 10.58 24.48
C SER A 324 4.09 10.83 25.99
N GLN A 325 4.86 10.03 26.76
CA GLN A 325 4.94 10.12 28.20
C GLN A 325 6.26 10.73 28.69
N THR A 326 7.22 10.82 27.80
CA THR A 326 8.58 11.31 28.07
C THR A 326 8.71 12.74 27.56
N CYS A 327 9.31 13.62 28.33
CA CYS A 327 9.67 14.97 27.89
C CYS A 327 10.78 14.88 26.83
N SER A 328 10.55 15.44 25.66
CA SER A 328 11.56 15.44 24.58
C SER A 328 12.75 16.37 24.87
N CYS A 329 12.60 17.25 25.84
CA CYS A 329 13.64 18.18 26.26
C CYS A 329 14.60 17.55 27.27
N CYS A 330 14.10 17.06 28.41
CA CYS A 330 14.95 16.60 29.51
C CYS A 330 14.90 15.09 29.78
N GLY A 331 14.12 14.33 29.03
CA GLY A 331 13.98 12.88 29.19
C GLY A 331 13.14 12.45 30.42
N PHE A 332 12.60 13.39 31.20
CA PHE A 332 11.75 13.07 32.34
C PHE A 332 10.49 12.31 31.95
N LYS A 333 10.21 11.19 32.60
CA LYS A 333 9.02 10.37 32.40
C LYS A 333 7.85 10.91 33.23
N GLY A 334 7.05 11.79 32.66
CA GLY A 334 5.90 12.42 33.33
C GLY A 334 4.63 11.54 33.40
N GLY A 335 4.74 10.23 33.11
CA GLY A 335 3.62 9.29 33.21
C GLY A 335 2.59 9.42 32.09
N LYS A 336 1.59 8.53 32.14
CA LYS A 336 0.52 8.47 31.17
C LYS A 336 -0.43 9.65 31.35
N LYS A 337 -0.66 10.37 30.25
CA LYS A 337 -1.60 11.49 30.19
C LYS A 337 -2.92 11.02 29.56
N GLU A 338 -4.05 11.60 29.97
CA GLU A 338 -5.34 11.32 29.35
C GLU A 338 -5.35 11.71 27.86
N LEU A 339 -6.23 11.08 27.07
CA LEU A 339 -6.27 11.27 25.62
C LEU A 339 -6.73 12.68 25.19
N ASN A 340 -7.46 13.38 26.04
CA ASN A 340 -7.93 14.76 25.83
C ASN A 340 -6.83 15.79 26.11
N VAL A 341 -5.81 15.47 26.89
CA VAL A 341 -4.67 16.35 27.16
C VAL A 341 -3.80 16.43 25.92
N ARG A 342 -3.81 17.58 25.26
CA ARG A 342 -3.03 17.85 24.03
C ARG A 342 -1.78 18.65 24.29
N GLU A 343 -1.78 19.45 25.34
CA GLU A 343 -0.69 20.32 25.75
C GLU A 343 -0.36 20.06 27.23
N TRP A 344 0.89 20.18 27.59
CA TRP A 344 1.34 19.95 28.98
C TRP A 344 2.68 20.59 29.24
N ILE A 345 2.94 20.91 30.54
CA ILE A 345 4.19 21.44 30.99
C ILE A 345 4.97 20.33 31.70
N CYS A 346 6.26 20.21 31.40
CA CYS A 346 7.14 19.25 32.07
C CYS A 346 7.39 19.65 33.50
N LEU A 347 7.06 18.78 34.45
CA LEU A 347 7.27 19.05 35.90
C LEU A 347 8.73 19.13 36.30
N ASN A 348 9.67 18.63 35.50
CA ASN A 348 11.09 18.64 35.80
C ASN A 348 11.82 19.84 35.21
N CYS A 349 11.53 20.24 33.97
CA CYS A 349 12.26 21.33 33.28
C CYS A 349 11.38 22.52 32.88
N GLY A 350 10.10 22.52 33.21
CA GLY A 350 9.18 23.61 32.89
C GLY A 350 8.81 23.80 31.45
N THR A 351 9.35 22.99 30.51
CA THR A 351 9.09 23.13 29.08
C THR A 351 7.65 22.82 28.76
N PHE A 352 7.01 23.71 28.00
CA PHE A 352 5.68 23.50 27.41
C PHE A 352 5.77 22.59 26.20
N HIS A 353 4.87 21.61 26.08
CA HIS A 353 4.83 20.63 25.00
C HIS A 353 3.45 20.53 24.37
N ASP A 354 3.40 20.58 23.03
CA ASP A 354 2.37 19.90 22.28
C ASP A 354 2.65 18.38 22.33
N ARG A 355 1.65 17.61 22.72
CA ARG A 355 1.80 16.16 22.96
C ARG A 355 2.26 15.40 21.73
N ASP A 356 1.69 15.72 20.56
CA ASP A 356 1.92 14.99 19.31
C ASP A 356 3.31 15.38 18.74
N ILE A 357 3.71 16.66 18.88
CA ILE A 357 5.06 17.12 18.50
C ILE A 357 6.11 16.51 19.42
N ASN A 358 5.89 16.52 20.74
CA ASN A 358 6.77 15.89 21.70
C ASN A 358 6.96 14.38 21.40
N ALA A 359 5.88 13.68 21.05
CA ALA A 359 5.97 12.29 20.66
C ALA A 359 6.81 12.10 19.38
N ALA A 360 6.62 12.94 18.37
CA ALA A 360 7.38 12.88 17.12
C ALA A 360 8.89 13.12 17.33
N VAL A 361 9.26 14.06 18.21
CA VAL A 361 10.67 14.28 18.59
C VAL A 361 11.22 13.05 19.32
N ASN A 362 10.50 12.50 20.29
CA ASN A 362 10.92 11.28 21.00
C ASN A 362 11.03 10.06 20.06
N ILE A 363 10.18 9.96 19.02
CA ILE A 363 10.30 8.94 17.99
C ILE A 363 11.62 9.09 17.23
N LEU A 364 11.98 10.31 16.85
CA LEU A 364 13.23 10.60 16.17
C LEU A 364 14.43 10.16 17.00
N VAL A 365 14.47 10.56 18.24
CA VAL A 365 15.56 10.25 19.19
C VAL A 365 15.63 8.74 19.45
N ALA A 366 14.51 8.08 19.70
CA ALA A 366 14.46 6.62 19.92
C ALA A 366 14.90 5.81 18.69
N GLY A 367 14.87 6.41 17.50
CA GLY A 367 15.39 5.82 16.26
C GLY A 367 16.91 5.76 16.17
N GLY A 368 17.64 6.07 17.23
CA GLY A 368 19.10 6.05 17.29
C GLY A 368 19.77 7.35 16.79
N LEU A 369 18.99 8.42 16.70
CA LEU A 369 19.50 9.78 16.52
C LEU A 369 19.59 10.43 17.91
N SER A 370 20.49 9.89 18.72
CA SER A 370 20.67 10.27 20.13
C SER A 370 21.17 11.70 20.32
N GLU A 371 21.64 12.32 19.24
CA GLU A 371 22.10 13.70 19.23
C GLU A 371 21.17 14.51 18.33
N THR A 372 20.24 15.25 18.91
CA THR A 372 19.51 16.30 18.21
C THR A 372 20.23 17.63 18.40
N LEU A 373 20.32 18.40 17.33
CA LEU A 373 20.71 19.81 17.45
C LEU A 373 19.55 20.56 18.12
N ASN A 374 19.83 21.25 19.22
CA ASN A 374 18.89 22.19 19.81
C ASN A 374 18.74 23.43 18.91
N GLY A 375 17.82 24.31 19.25
CA GLY A 375 17.57 25.55 18.49
C GLY A 375 18.78 26.48 18.34
N ARG A 376 19.86 26.27 19.10
CA ARG A 376 21.14 27.01 19.00
C ARG A 376 22.22 26.23 18.27
N GLY A 377 21.92 25.06 17.74
CA GLY A 377 22.86 24.22 17.02
C GLY A 377 23.75 23.36 17.91
N GLU A 378 23.49 23.29 19.21
CA GLU A 378 24.24 22.44 20.17
C GLU A 378 23.69 21.00 20.15
N LYS A 379 24.58 20.04 20.38
CA LYS A 379 24.21 18.63 20.50
C LYS A 379 23.63 18.36 21.88
N VAL A 380 22.38 17.89 21.94
CA VAL A 380 21.73 17.46 23.18
C VAL A 380 21.73 15.94 23.25
N SER A 381 22.41 15.40 24.28
CA SER A 381 22.40 13.97 24.56
C SER A 381 21.28 13.63 25.55
N LEU A 382 20.52 12.59 25.28
CA LEU A 382 19.48 12.07 26.18
C LEU A 382 20.03 11.57 27.51
N SER A 383 21.34 11.33 27.61
CA SER A 383 22.01 10.93 28.87
C SER A 383 22.36 12.09 29.79
N ALA A 384 22.18 13.31 29.31
CA ALA A 384 22.47 14.50 30.15
C ALA A 384 21.47 14.60 31.30
N LYS A 385 21.96 14.37 32.52
CA LYS A 385 21.18 14.43 33.75
C LYS A 385 20.73 15.84 34.15
N LYS A 386 21.07 16.89 33.42
CA LYS A 386 20.70 18.28 33.73
C LYS A 386 20.09 18.97 32.52
N ALA A 387 18.86 19.35 32.66
CA ALA A 387 18.02 20.03 31.68
C ALA A 387 18.39 21.51 31.41
N HIS A 388 19.64 21.92 31.67
CA HIS A 388 20.05 23.32 31.47
C HIS A 388 20.07 23.78 30.01
N LEU A 389 19.87 22.87 29.05
CA LEU A 389 20.02 23.15 27.63
C LEU A 389 18.74 22.83 26.83
N CYS A 390 17.61 22.73 27.50
CA CYS A 390 16.34 22.73 26.79
C CYS A 390 16.01 24.14 26.34
N GLU A 391 16.53 24.47 25.23
CA GLU A 391 16.34 25.78 24.66
C GLU A 391 15.05 25.89 23.86
N ALA A 392 14.63 27.15 23.72
CA ALA A 392 13.45 27.48 22.96
C ALA A 392 13.40 26.70 21.66
N SER A 393 12.34 25.94 21.46
CA SER A 393 12.04 25.29 20.19
C SER A 393 12.15 26.33 19.07
N THR A 394 12.78 25.95 17.97
CA THR A 394 12.80 26.73 16.73
C THR A 394 11.40 26.87 16.09
N HIS A 395 10.38 26.40 16.76
CA HIS A 395 8.99 26.54 16.32
C HIS A 395 8.54 28.00 16.49
N PRO A 396 8.00 28.67 15.45
CA PRO A 396 7.61 30.07 15.50
C PRO A 396 6.62 30.43 16.63
N ALA A 397 5.82 29.47 17.08
CA ALA A 397 4.90 29.65 18.22
C ALA A 397 5.59 29.88 19.57
N PHE A 398 6.88 29.52 19.72
CA PHE A 398 7.63 29.71 20.95
C PHE A 398 8.38 31.04 21.04
N GLN A 399 8.56 31.73 19.90
CA GLN A 399 9.23 33.03 19.89
C GLN A 399 8.34 34.19 20.39
N GLN A 400 7.02 33.97 20.55
CA GLN A 400 6.09 35.01 21.03
C GLN A 400 5.83 35.00 22.54
N LEU A 401 6.42 34.08 23.29
CA LEU A 401 6.34 34.04 24.76
C LEU A 401 7.71 34.39 25.36
N SER A 402 8.22 35.56 25.06
CA SER A 402 9.25 36.17 25.90
C SER A 402 8.63 36.61 27.22
N PRO A 403 9.39 36.57 28.35
CA PRO A 403 8.88 36.83 29.68
C PRO A 403 8.78 38.34 29.95
N GLU A 404 7.74 38.96 29.41
CA GLU A 404 7.34 40.32 29.77
C GLU A 404 6.00 40.36 30.52
N PHE A 405 5.78 39.37 31.36
CA PHE A 405 4.64 39.42 32.30
C PHE A 405 5.07 38.98 33.68
N VAL A 406 6.02 39.71 34.29
CA VAL A 406 6.18 39.82 35.73
C VAL A 406 6.73 41.21 36.00
N GLU A 407 5.84 42.19 36.00
CA GLU A 407 5.92 43.42 36.78
C GLU A 407 4.63 44.21 36.55
N GLY A 408 3.76 44.21 37.55
CA GLY A 408 2.53 45.00 37.57
C GLY A 408 1.45 44.36 38.43
#